data_ad07c116e227a5057aa4073418a8d99c
#
_entry.id   ad07c116e227a5057aa4073418a8d99c
#
_cell.length_a   1.000
_cell.length_b   1.000
_cell.length_c   1.000
_cell.angle_alpha   90.00
_cell.angle_beta   90.00
_cell.angle_gamma   90.00
#
_symmetry.space_group_name_H-M   'P 1'
#
loop_
_entity.id
_entity.type
_entity.pdbx_description
1 polymer ?
#
loop_
_entity_poly.entity_id
_entity_poly.type
_entity_poly.pdbx_seq_one_letter_code
_entity_poly.pdbx_strand_id
1 'polypeptide(L)'
;MNMKATRRQFLIGTGLLTTAAAFPASAQDKPKLRFSAVFSEQDIRANMMRTFAGEIGGDFTFEGYYGGTLFKQGTELVALQRGNLEMGNIAPQDVANQVPAWSILTSAYLFRDAAHLKTFFASELGTEMKKMVLDQLGLHVLGPTYFGARQVGLVPKKKINTPADMAGIKLRMPGGDAWQFLGRSLGANPTPMAYAEVYTGLQTGAIDGQDNPLPNVQNMKFYEVMSQIVLTSHLVGFDLLVVSDKVWKEMSPEQQAKFQAAADKAIDWSAAEHIKQEETLLASFKEKGLDIYTPDIDAFRSNAQKMYLESDLAKSWPEGMVEKINAL
;
A
#
# COMPACT_ATOMS: atom_id res chain seq x y z
N MET A 1 -18.07 56.30 -78.30
CA MET A 1 -19.45 56.26 -78.79
C MET A 1 -20.28 55.50 -77.74
N ASN A 2 -21.09 56.25 -77.09
CA ASN A 2 -22.32 56.02 -76.35
C ASN A 2 -22.98 54.65 -76.47
N MET A 3 -23.46 54.05 -75.46
CA MET A 3 -24.86 53.93 -75.05
C MET A 3 -24.96 53.07 -73.78
N LYS A 4 -25.41 53.58 -72.85
CA LYS A 4 -26.57 53.76 -71.92
C LYS A 4 -27.49 52.51 -71.84
N ALA A 5 -27.76 52.21 -70.52
CA ALA A 5 -28.99 51.76 -69.86
C ALA A 5 -29.26 50.22 -69.89
N THR A 6 -29.88 49.59 -68.92
CA THR A 6 -30.93 50.02 -68.00
C THR A 6 -31.06 48.99 -66.87
N ARG A 7 -31.45 49.44 -65.67
CA ARG A 7 -31.83 48.69 -64.49
C ARG A 7 -33.04 47.78 -64.73
N ARG A 8 -32.98 46.56 -64.22
CA ARG A 8 -34.15 45.85 -63.70
C ARG A 8 -33.77 45.05 -62.49
N GLN A 9 -34.38 45.41 -61.37
CA GLN A 9 -34.34 44.75 -60.12
C GLN A 9 -34.97 43.38 -60.17
N PHE A 10 -34.33 42.36 -59.66
CA PHE A 10 -34.97 41.16 -59.24
C PHE A 10 -34.53 40.88 -57.75
N LEU A 11 -35.51 41.12 -56.90
CA LEU A 11 -35.45 40.67 -55.50
C LEU A 11 -35.59 39.13 -55.48
N ILE A 12 -34.55 38.40 -55.12
CA ILE A 12 -34.66 37.01 -54.71
C ILE A 12 -34.19 36.97 -53.29
N GLY A 13 -35.12 36.72 -52.38
CA GLY A 13 -34.85 36.51 -50.97
C GLY A 13 -34.06 35.21 -50.81
N THR A 14 -32.82 35.33 -50.35
CA THR A 14 -32.00 34.19 -49.94
C THR A 14 -32.18 34.02 -48.44
N GLY A 15 -33.00 33.06 -48.02
CA GLY A 15 -33.07 32.62 -46.65
C GLY A 15 -31.71 32.03 -46.22
N LEU A 16 -31.02 32.71 -45.33
CA LEU A 16 -29.86 32.12 -44.62
C LEU A 16 -30.36 30.99 -43.71
N LEU A 17 -30.27 29.77 -44.15
CA LEU A 17 -30.25 28.59 -43.30
C LEU A 17 -28.86 28.58 -42.60
N THR A 18 -28.78 29.11 -41.38
CA THR A 18 -27.65 28.88 -40.48
C THR A 18 -27.71 27.42 -40.05
N THR A 19 -27.02 26.53 -40.77
CA THR A 19 -26.66 25.23 -40.26
C THR A 19 -25.66 25.45 -39.09
N ALA A 20 -26.16 25.35 -37.86
CA ALA A 20 -25.30 25.21 -36.71
C ALA A 20 -24.50 23.90 -36.91
N ALA A 21 -23.25 24.04 -37.36
CA ALA A 21 -22.30 22.94 -37.32
C ALA A 21 -22.10 22.61 -35.84
N ALA A 22 -22.72 21.54 -35.35
CA ALA A 22 -22.38 20.92 -34.11
C ALA A 22 -20.94 20.43 -34.26
N PHE A 23 -19.97 21.21 -33.78
CA PHE A 23 -18.63 20.71 -33.58
C PHE A 23 -18.76 19.52 -32.60
N PRO A 24 -18.22 18.33 -32.96
CA PRO A 24 -18.14 17.25 -31.99
C PRO A 24 -17.38 17.82 -30.80
N ALA A 25 -17.98 17.79 -29.60
CA ALA A 25 -17.26 18.09 -28.37
C ALA A 25 -16.04 17.17 -28.39
N SER A 26 -14.86 17.76 -28.51
CA SER A 26 -13.61 17.05 -28.37
C SER A 26 -13.72 16.32 -27.03
N ALA A 27 -13.74 15.00 -27.06
CA ALA A 27 -13.64 14.22 -25.83
C ALA A 27 -12.30 14.62 -25.22
N GLN A 28 -12.36 15.48 -24.21
CA GLN A 28 -11.17 15.92 -23.49
C GLN A 28 -10.56 14.66 -22.89
N ASP A 29 -9.30 14.36 -23.23
CA ASP A 29 -8.60 13.20 -22.68
C ASP A 29 -8.65 13.28 -21.15
N LYS A 30 -9.17 12.21 -20.53
CA LYS A 30 -9.27 12.15 -19.07
C LYS A 30 -7.89 12.23 -18.43
N PRO A 31 -7.74 12.92 -17.31
CA PRO A 31 -6.49 12.92 -16.57
C PRO A 31 -5.99 11.49 -16.29
N LYS A 32 -4.71 11.26 -16.47
CA LYS A 32 -4.09 9.96 -16.20
C LYS A 32 -3.72 9.84 -14.74
N LEU A 33 -4.00 8.69 -14.16
CA LEU A 33 -3.61 8.29 -12.82
C LEU A 33 -2.70 7.07 -12.92
N ARG A 34 -1.38 7.28 -12.86
CA ARG A 34 -0.42 6.19 -12.72
C ARG A 34 -0.35 5.76 -11.27
N PHE A 35 -0.50 4.49 -11.07
CA PHE A 35 -0.39 3.84 -9.77
C PHE A 35 0.80 2.89 -9.76
N SER A 36 1.65 2.94 -8.75
CA SER A 36 2.77 2.03 -8.56
C SER A 36 2.64 1.23 -7.28
N ALA A 37 2.94 -0.06 -7.35
CA ALA A 37 2.99 -0.95 -6.21
C ALA A 37 4.04 -2.05 -6.38
N VAL A 38 4.58 -2.54 -5.25
CA VAL A 38 5.57 -3.62 -5.24
C VAL A 38 4.95 -5.01 -5.29
N PHE A 39 3.68 -5.16 -4.92
CA PHE A 39 2.98 -6.43 -5.03
C PHE A 39 2.69 -6.81 -6.49
N SER A 40 2.56 -8.11 -6.75
CA SER A 40 2.35 -8.65 -8.11
C SER A 40 0.90 -8.43 -8.60
N GLU A 41 0.67 -8.60 -9.90
CA GLU A 41 -0.68 -8.55 -10.50
C GLU A 41 -1.65 -9.61 -9.97
N GLN A 42 -1.12 -10.70 -9.38
CA GLN A 42 -1.89 -11.79 -8.78
C GLN A 42 -2.34 -11.48 -7.36
N ASP A 43 -1.82 -10.42 -6.75
CA ASP A 43 -2.21 -9.98 -5.41
C ASP A 43 -3.67 -9.50 -5.37
N ILE A 44 -4.35 -9.75 -4.26
CA ILE A 44 -5.72 -9.26 -4.02
C ILE A 44 -5.79 -7.75 -4.17
N ARG A 45 -4.74 -7.02 -3.75
CA ARG A 45 -4.65 -5.57 -3.89
C ARG A 45 -4.61 -5.11 -5.36
N ALA A 46 -4.14 -5.93 -6.30
CA ALA A 46 -4.26 -5.59 -7.72
C ALA A 46 -5.72 -5.62 -8.18
N ASN A 47 -6.53 -6.58 -7.70
CA ASN A 47 -7.97 -6.59 -7.94
C ASN A 47 -8.68 -5.44 -7.24
N MET A 48 -8.26 -5.08 -6.01
CA MET A 48 -8.70 -3.87 -5.33
C MET A 48 -8.54 -2.63 -6.21
N MET A 49 -7.38 -2.47 -6.83
CA MET A 49 -7.12 -1.33 -7.72
C MET A 49 -7.91 -1.40 -9.03
N ARG A 50 -8.22 -2.59 -9.56
CA ARG A 50 -9.13 -2.75 -10.71
C ARG A 50 -10.56 -2.34 -10.35
N THR A 51 -11.03 -2.70 -9.16
CA THR A 51 -12.35 -2.28 -8.64
C THR A 51 -12.40 -0.76 -8.48
N PHE A 52 -11.40 -0.17 -7.83
CA PHE A 52 -11.25 1.27 -7.69
C PHE A 52 -11.28 1.98 -9.06
N ALA A 53 -10.46 1.50 -10.01
CA ALA A 53 -10.38 2.07 -11.37
C ALA A 53 -11.73 2.01 -12.12
N GLY A 54 -12.51 0.97 -11.92
CA GLY A 54 -13.86 0.85 -12.49
C GLY A 54 -14.81 1.94 -12.00
N GLU A 55 -14.75 2.26 -10.70
CA GLU A 55 -15.62 3.29 -10.09
C GLU A 55 -15.26 4.72 -10.54
N ILE A 56 -13.97 5.01 -10.74
CA ILE A 56 -13.50 6.35 -11.15
C ILE A 56 -13.36 6.51 -12.67
N GLY A 57 -13.54 5.45 -13.47
CA GLY A 57 -13.27 5.44 -14.91
C GLY A 57 -14.09 6.42 -15.75
N GLY A 58 -15.15 7.03 -15.15
CA GLY A 58 -15.87 8.16 -15.74
C GLY A 58 -15.03 9.44 -15.81
N ASP A 59 -14.16 9.65 -14.83
CA ASP A 59 -13.43 10.89 -14.61
C ASP A 59 -11.93 10.79 -14.93
N PHE A 60 -11.33 9.58 -14.83
CA PHE A 60 -9.89 9.37 -14.94
C PHE A 60 -9.55 8.17 -15.84
N THR A 61 -8.33 8.19 -16.40
CA THR A 61 -7.70 7.02 -17.04
C THR A 61 -6.69 6.44 -16.04
N PHE A 62 -6.98 5.25 -15.50
CA PHE A 62 -6.12 4.57 -14.54
C PHE A 62 -5.10 3.67 -15.23
N GLU A 63 -3.82 3.80 -14.84
CA GLU A 63 -2.71 2.97 -15.32
C GLU A 63 -1.99 2.34 -14.12
N GLY A 64 -2.23 1.04 -13.88
CA GLY A 64 -1.64 0.28 -12.76
C GLY A 64 -0.32 -0.38 -13.15
N TYR A 65 0.73 -0.14 -12.36
CA TYR A 65 2.05 -0.73 -12.50
C TYR A 65 2.37 -1.53 -11.23
N TYR A 66 2.52 -2.85 -11.39
CA TYR A 66 2.70 -3.81 -10.30
C TYR A 66 4.10 -4.44 -10.32
N GLY A 67 4.49 -5.11 -9.23
CA GLY A 67 5.78 -5.80 -9.14
C GLY A 67 6.99 -4.87 -9.08
N GLY A 68 6.81 -3.59 -8.73
CA GLY A 68 7.90 -2.62 -8.72
C GLY A 68 8.44 -2.25 -10.11
N THR A 69 7.62 -2.41 -11.17
CA THR A 69 8.03 -2.20 -12.57
C THR A 69 8.19 -0.73 -12.94
N LEU A 70 7.41 0.17 -12.34
CA LEU A 70 7.54 1.62 -12.58
C LEU A 70 8.52 2.28 -11.61
N PHE A 71 8.37 1.97 -10.32
CA PHE A 71 9.27 2.41 -9.25
C PHE A 71 9.66 1.23 -8.39
N LYS A 72 10.94 1.13 -8.00
CA LYS A 72 11.44 0.10 -7.10
C LYS A 72 10.93 0.36 -5.68
N GLN A 73 10.78 -0.72 -4.89
CA GLN A 73 10.38 -0.65 -3.48
C GLN A 73 11.15 0.42 -2.71
N GLY A 74 10.42 1.31 -2.05
CA GLY A 74 10.97 2.41 -1.24
C GLY A 74 11.28 3.69 -2.04
N THR A 75 11.06 3.72 -3.37
CA THR A 75 11.26 4.93 -4.19
C THR A 75 9.96 5.62 -4.59
N GLU A 76 8.81 4.97 -4.40
CA GLU A 76 7.48 5.45 -4.77
C GLU A 76 7.13 6.74 -4.03
N LEU A 77 7.44 6.81 -2.73
CA LEU A 77 7.15 7.98 -1.89
C LEU A 77 7.79 9.25 -2.47
N VAL A 78 9.07 9.17 -2.85
CA VAL A 78 9.79 10.29 -3.45
C VAL A 78 9.23 10.65 -4.83
N ALA A 79 8.79 9.65 -5.61
CA ALA A 79 8.17 9.87 -6.91
C ALA A 79 6.84 10.63 -6.79
N LEU A 80 6.01 10.28 -5.82
CA LEU A 80 4.76 10.98 -5.47
C LEU A 80 5.02 12.43 -5.09
N GLN A 81 5.96 12.65 -4.17
CA GLN A 81 6.31 14.00 -3.69
C GLN A 81 6.82 14.92 -4.83
N ARG A 82 7.54 14.35 -5.80
CA ARG A 82 8.07 15.09 -6.96
C ARG A 82 7.04 15.26 -8.09
N GLY A 83 5.84 14.71 -7.95
CA GLY A 83 4.81 14.73 -9.00
C GLY A 83 5.13 13.83 -10.21
N ASN A 84 6.02 12.86 -10.04
CA ASN A 84 6.37 11.86 -11.07
C ASN A 84 5.43 10.63 -11.01
N LEU A 85 4.57 10.56 -10.01
CA LEU A 85 3.59 9.52 -9.78
C LEU A 85 2.34 10.15 -9.16
N GLU A 86 1.15 9.72 -9.58
CA GLU A 86 -0.11 10.27 -9.10
C GLU A 86 -0.65 9.52 -7.87
N MET A 87 -0.53 8.19 -7.86
CA MET A 87 -1.03 7.31 -6.80
C MET A 87 -0.02 6.21 -6.47
N GLY A 88 -0.06 5.73 -5.23
CA GLY A 88 0.79 4.61 -4.81
C GLY A 88 0.23 3.83 -3.63
N ASN A 89 0.82 2.66 -3.43
CA ASN A 89 0.60 1.85 -2.24
C ASN A 89 1.90 1.83 -1.44
N ILE A 90 1.93 2.62 -0.35
CA ILE A 90 3.17 2.98 0.37
C ILE A 90 3.19 2.32 1.74
N ALA A 91 4.30 1.68 2.09
CA ALA A 91 4.46 1.12 3.42
C ALA A 91 4.54 2.23 4.49
N PRO A 92 3.90 2.08 5.66
CA PRO A 92 3.97 3.07 6.74
C PRO A 92 5.41 3.28 7.24
N GLN A 93 6.29 2.30 7.08
CA GLN A 93 7.71 2.41 7.40
C GLN A 93 8.43 3.41 6.48
N ASP A 94 8.04 3.50 5.20
CA ASP A 94 8.61 4.49 4.28
C ASP A 94 8.16 5.91 4.68
N VAL A 95 6.91 6.05 5.13
CA VAL A 95 6.42 7.31 5.72
C VAL A 95 7.21 7.66 6.98
N ALA A 96 7.46 6.70 7.87
CA ALA A 96 8.20 6.91 9.12
C ALA A 96 9.63 7.44 8.92
N ASN A 97 10.26 7.14 7.79
CA ASN A 97 11.59 7.68 7.45
C ASN A 97 11.59 9.21 7.27
N GLN A 98 10.44 9.80 6.95
CA GLN A 98 10.31 11.25 6.71
C GLN A 98 9.40 11.94 7.75
N VAL A 99 8.48 11.20 8.35
CA VAL A 99 7.57 11.63 9.43
C VAL A 99 7.79 10.74 10.64
N PRO A 100 8.79 11.03 11.51
CA PRO A 100 9.22 10.11 12.56
C PRO A 100 8.12 9.65 13.52
N ALA A 101 7.09 10.48 13.78
CA ALA A 101 5.93 10.12 14.57
C ALA A 101 5.18 8.88 14.03
N TRP A 102 5.23 8.63 12.71
CA TRP A 102 4.62 7.46 12.09
C TRP A 102 5.30 6.14 12.43
N SER A 103 6.51 6.18 13.00
CA SER A 103 7.20 4.96 13.44
C SER A 103 6.42 4.17 14.49
N ILE A 104 5.53 4.81 15.25
CA ILE A 104 4.62 4.12 16.18
C ILE A 104 3.75 3.10 15.45
N LEU A 105 3.20 3.44 14.28
CA LEU A 105 2.31 2.57 13.49
C LEU A 105 3.04 1.39 12.84
N THR A 106 4.38 1.39 12.90
CA THR A 106 5.25 0.33 12.39
C THR A 106 5.76 -0.59 13.49
N SER A 107 5.40 -0.32 14.75
CA SER A 107 5.89 -1.09 15.88
C SER A 107 5.19 -2.45 15.97
N ALA A 108 5.99 -3.48 16.31
CA ALA A 108 5.47 -4.83 16.47
C ALA A 108 4.40 -4.91 17.57
N TYR A 109 3.37 -5.70 17.31
CA TYR A 109 2.27 -5.97 18.25
C TYR A 109 1.42 -4.76 18.68
N LEU A 110 1.43 -3.66 17.90
CA LEU A 110 0.60 -2.50 18.18
C LEU A 110 -0.88 -2.77 17.86
N PHE A 111 -1.16 -3.19 16.63
CA PHE A 111 -2.52 -3.52 16.22
C PHE A 111 -2.82 -4.99 16.51
N ARG A 112 -4.04 -5.27 16.98
CA ARG A 112 -4.52 -6.63 17.27
C ARG A 112 -4.87 -7.40 16.00
N ASP A 113 -5.60 -6.72 15.08
CA ASP A 113 -6.17 -7.29 13.86
C ASP A 113 -6.58 -6.20 12.85
N ALA A 114 -7.18 -6.63 11.74
CA ALA A 114 -7.70 -5.75 10.69
C ALA A 114 -8.80 -4.80 11.19
N ALA A 115 -9.65 -5.24 12.12
CA ALA A 115 -10.74 -4.43 12.66
C ALA A 115 -10.20 -3.30 13.54
N HIS A 116 -9.21 -3.60 14.38
CA HIS A 116 -8.52 -2.60 15.19
C HIS A 116 -7.79 -1.57 14.33
N LEU A 117 -7.10 -2.02 13.26
CA LEU A 117 -6.47 -1.13 12.29
C LEU A 117 -7.50 -0.19 11.63
N LYS A 118 -8.63 -0.74 11.19
CA LYS A 118 -9.72 0.04 10.58
C LYS A 118 -10.29 1.07 11.56
N THR A 119 -10.54 0.67 12.81
CA THR A 119 -11.04 1.55 13.88
C THR A 119 -10.07 2.70 14.14
N PHE A 120 -8.77 2.42 14.21
CA PHE A 120 -7.75 3.46 14.36
C PHE A 120 -7.79 4.48 13.22
N PHE A 121 -7.79 4.05 11.95
CA PHE A 121 -7.78 4.97 10.82
C PHE A 121 -9.09 5.76 10.65
N ALA A 122 -10.19 5.29 11.23
CA ALA A 122 -11.48 5.98 11.30
C ALA A 122 -11.57 6.96 12.50
N SER A 123 -10.69 6.87 13.48
CA SER A 123 -10.69 7.70 14.69
C SER A 123 -10.07 9.08 14.45
N GLU A 124 -10.18 9.96 15.47
CA GLU A 124 -9.47 11.24 15.50
C GLU A 124 -7.95 11.04 15.43
N LEU A 125 -7.41 10.02 16.10
CA LEU A 125 -5.98 9.71 16.07
C LEU A 125 -5.50 9.39 14.64
N GLY A 126 -6.26 8.57 13.92
CA GLY A 126 -5.97 8.26 12.53
C GLY A 126 -6.06 9.49 11.62
N THR A 127 -7.00 10.39 11.92
CA THR A 127 -7.14 11.67 11.19
C THR A 127 -5.94 12.57 11.42
N GLU A 128 -5.45 12.69 12.66
CA GLU A 128 -4.21 13.43 12.97
C GLU A 128 -3.00 12.83 12.23
N MET A 129 -2.86 11.51 12.25
CA MET A 129 -1.75 10.84 11.57
C MET A 129 -1.81 11.05 10.04
N LYS A 130 -2.98 10.95 9.42
CA LYS A 130 -3.18 11.26 7.99
C LYS A 130 -2.84 12.72 7.68
N LYS A 131 -3.22 13.65 8.57
CA LYS A 131 -2.89 15.06 8.41
C LYS A 131 -1.39 15.32 8.42
N MET A 132 -0.61 14.63 9.25
CA MET A 132 0.86 14.76 9.23
C MET A 132 1.45 14.38 7.88
N VAL A 133 0.91 13.33 7.22
CA VAL A 133 1.36 12.92 5.88
C VAL A 133 1.01 13.99 4.85
N LEU A 134 -0.18 14.56 4.92
CA LEU A 134 -0.57 15.63 4.02
C LEU A 134 0.34 16.86 4.20
N ASP A 135 0.49 17.33 5.43
CA ASP A 135 1.22 18.56 5.74
C ASP A 135 2.73 18.45 5.42
N GLN A 136 3.35 17.30 5.65
CA GLN A 136 4.80 17.12 5.53
C GLN A 136 5.22 16.50 4.19
N LEU A 137 4.36 15.67 3.59
CA LEU A 137 4.71 14.92 2.39
C LEU A 137 3.89 15.31 1.15
N GLY A 138 2.82 16.09 1.32
CA GLY A 138 1.93 16.48 0.22
C GLY A 138 1.14 15.29 -0.35
N LEU A 139 0.73 14.35 0.49
CA LEU A 139 -0.01 13.16 0.10
C LEU A 139 -1.29 13.01 0.90
N HIS A 140 -2.40 12.72 0.21
CA HIS A 140 -3.64 12.29 0.84
C HIS A 140 -3.64 10.79 1.05
N VAL A 141 -3.78 10.35 2.31
CA VAL A 141 -3.97 8.95 2.68
C VAL A 141 -5.45 8.62 2.56
N LEU A 142 -5.82 7.85 1.54
CA LEU A 142 -7.20 7.41 1.30
C LEU A 142 -7.62 6.35 2.32
N GLY A 143 -6.72 5.44 2.69
CA GLY A 143 -6.97 4.46 3.74
C GLY A 143 -5.87 3.41 3.85
N PRO A 144 -5.93 2.57 4.90
CA PRO A 144 -5.03 1.44 5.08
C PRO A 144 -5.48 0.25 4.23
N THR A 145 -4.57 -0.33 3.46
CA THR A 145 -4.81 -1.56 2.70
C THR A 145 -4.26 -2.74 3.49
N TYR A 146 -5.12 -3.39 4.29
CA TYR A 146 -4.76 -4.61 5.03
C TYR A 146 -4.45 -5.74 4.06
N PHE A 147 -3.40 -6.51 4.35
CA PHE A 147 -3.01 -7.67 3.54
C PHE A 147 -2.57 -8.89 4.36
N GLY A 148 -2.89 -8.93 5.65
CA GLY A 148 -2.71 -10.08 6.54
C GLY A 148 -1.74 -9.84 7.70
N ALA A 149 -1.77 -10.74 8.70
CA ALA A 149 -0.80 -10.75 9.78
C ALA A 149 0.55 -11.32 9.29
N ARG A 150 1.65 -10.63 9.61
CA ARG A 150 3.00 -11.02 9.17
C ARG A 150 3.54 -12.16 10.02
N GLN A 151 4.08 -13.16 9.34
CA GLN A 151 4.67 -14.37 9.93
C GLN A 151 6.13 -14.49 9.48
N VAL A 152 6.95 -15.17 10.26
CA VAL A 152 8.32 -15.49 9.87
C VAL A 152 8.37 -16.80 9.09
N GLY A 153 8.88 -16.77 7.87
CA GLY A 153 9.14 -17.96 7.05
C GLY A 153 10.63 -18.20 6.90
N LEU A 154 11.09 -19.44 7.12
CA LEU A 154 12.51 -19.79 7.15
C LEU A 154 12.86 -20.94 6.19
N VAL A 155 14.05 -20.86 5.61
CA VAL A 155 14.67 -21.96 4.84
C VAL A 155 15.24 -23.03 5.76
N PRO A 156 16.04 -22.72 6.80
CA PRO A 156 16.60 -23.75 7.69
C PRO A 156 15.52 -24.32 8.62
N LYS A 157 15.63 -25.62 8.92
CA LYS A 157 14.78 -26.35 9.88
C LYS A 157 15.23 -26.11 11.32
N LYS A 158 15.44 -24.86 11.70
CA LYS A 158 15.81 -24.47 13.06
C LYS A 158 14.54 -24.15 13.84
N LYS A 159 14.28 -24.86 14.94
CA LYS A 159 13.13 -24.56 15.80
C LYS A 159 13.29 -23.17 16.42
N ILE A 160 12.27 -22.35 16.28
CA ILE A 160 12.21 -21.00 16.82
C ILE A 160 11.08 -20.96 17.84
N ASN A 161 11.39 -20.70 19.09
CA ASN A 161 10.40 -20.54 20.16
C ASN A 161 10.46 -19.15 20.78
N THR A 162 11.63 -18.53 20.85
CA THR A 162 11.85 -17.21 21.44
C THR A 162 12.69 -16.33 20.52
N PRO A 163 12.75 -15.00 20.74
CA PRO A 163 13.64 -14.12 19.97
C PRO A 163 15.11 -14.54 20.00
N ALA A 164 15.58 -15.17 21.08
CA ALA A 164 16.94 -15.65 21.16
C ALA A 164 17.27 -16.74 20.13
N ASP A 165 16.28 -17.54 19.75
CA ASP A 165 16.44 -18.56 18.72
C ASP A 165 16.62 -17.97 17.31
N MET A 166 16.21 -16.71 17.11
CA MET A 166 16.41 -15.99 15.86
C MET A 166 17.84 -15.47 15.67
N ALA A 167 18.70 -15.58 16.69
CA ALA A 167 20.07 -15.12 16.60
C ALA A 167 20.82 -15.77 15.44
N GLY A 168 21.48 -14.94 14.62
CA GLY A 168 22.22 -15.37 13.43
C GLY A 168 21.36 -15.58 12.16
N ILE A 169 20.05 -15.60 12.25
CA ILE A 169 19.15 -15.73 11.09
C ILE A 169 19.20 -14.42 10.26
N LYS A 170 19.63 -14.53 9.03
CA LYS A 170 19.55 -13.46 8.03
C LYS A 170 18.09 -13.32 7.57
N LEU A 171 17.32 -12.55 8.32
CA LEU A 171 15.90 -12.31 8.01
C LEU A 171 15.80 -11.16 7.01
N ARG A 172 15.29 -11.45 5.83
CA ARG A 172 15.04 -10.38 4.86
C ARG A 172 14.00 -9.40 5.38
N MET A 173 14.36 -8.15 5.32
CA MET A 173 13.46 -7.03 5.52
C MET A 173 13.50 -6.11 4.28
N PRO A 174 12.44 -5.30 4.00
CA PRO A 174 12.58 -4.18 3.09
C PRO A 174 13.68 -3.23 3.54
N GLY A 175 14.11 -2.32 2.66
CA GLY A 175 15.06 -1.24 3.03
C GLY A 175 14.45 -0.24 4.01
N GLY A 176 15.31 0.53 4.70
CA GLY A 176 14.89 1.58 5.63
C GLY A 176 14.99 1.16 7.12
N ASP A 177 15.21 2.17 7.97
CA ASP A 177 15.57 1.97 9.38
C ASP A 177 14.46 1.32 10.20
N ALA A 178 13.20 1.70 9.96
CA ALA A 178 12.05 1.14 10.66
C ALA A 178 11.90 -0.38 10.39
N TRP A 179 12.10 -0.81 9.14
CA TRP A 179 12.11 -2.22 8.78
C TRP A 179 13.28 -2.98 9.41
N GLN A 180 14.47 -2.39 9.37
CA GLN A 180 15.64 -3.02 10.00
C GLN A 180 15.46 -3.12 11.51
N PHE A 181 14.83 -2.12 12.12
CA PHE A 181 14.52 -2.16 13.57
C PHE A 181 13.53 -3.27 13.90
N LEU A 182 12.47 -3.43 13.10
CA LEU A 182 11.50 -4.53 13.24
C LEU A 182 12.21 -5.89 13.23
N GLY A 183 13.08 -6.15 12.25
CA GLY A 183 13.84 -7.40 12.20
C GLY A 183 14.71 -7.65 13.45
N ARG A 184 15.39 -6.61 13.95
CA ARG A 184 16.15 -6.71 15.20
C ARG A 184 15.25 -6.98 16.41
N SER A 185 14.07 -6.38 16.47
CA SER A 185 13.13 -6.59 17.59
C SER A 185 12.59 -8.02 17.67
N LEU A 186 12.66 -8.76 16.54
CA LEU A 186 12.37 -10.19 16.49
C LEU A 186 13.59 -11.06 16.85
N GLY A 187 14.75 -10.47 17.17
CA GLY A 187 15.99 -11.18 17.50
C GLY A 187 16.83 -11.60 16.29
N ALA A 188 16.43 -11.26 15.07
CA ALA A 188 17.10 -11.66 13.84
C ALA A 188 18.21 -10.67 13.42
N ASN A 189 18.99 -11.07 12.41
CA ASN A 189 19.90 -10.21 11.65
C ASN A 189 19.16 -9.72 10.40
N PRO A 190 18.57 -8.51 10.42
CA PRO A 190 17.82 -8.02 9.28
C PRO A 190 18.73 -7.75 8.08
N THR A 191 18.31 -8.23 6.92
CA THR A 191 19.05 -8.11 5.66
C THR A 191 18.19 -7.37 4.65
N PRO A 192 18.54 -6.12 4.28
CA PRO A 192 17.73 -5.33 3.37
C PRO A 192 17.77 -5.91 1.95
N MET A 193 16.59 -6.11 1.36
CA MET A 193 16.45 -6.63 0.00
C MET A 193 15.10 -6.22 -0.59
N ALA A 194 15.05 -5.86 -1.88
CA ALA A 194 13.82 -5.53 -2.57
C ALA A 194 12.88 -6.76 -2.66
N TYR A 195 11.56 -6.53 -2.63
CA TYR A 195 10.57 -7.61 -2.56
C TYR A 195 10.65 -8.59 -3.73
N ALA A 196 10.91 -8.09 -4.94
CA ALA A 196 11.05 -8.92 -6.15
C ALA A 196 12.26 -9.88 -6.10
N GLU A 197 13.25 -9.62 -5.25
CA GLU A 197 14.49 -10.40 -5.14
C GLU A 197 14.40 -11.50 -4.08
N VAL A 198 13.35 -11.50 -3.25
CA VAL A 198 13.26 -12.38 -2.06
C VAL A 198 13.25 -13.85 -2.42
N TYR A 199 12.50 -14.27 -3.45
CA TYR A 199 12.45 -15.67 -3.87
C TYR A 199 13.87 -16.20 -4.21
N THR A 200 14.58 -15.46 -5.04
CA THR A 200 15.97 -15.80 -5.42
C THR A 200 16.90 -15.76 -4.20
N GLY A 201 16.73 -14.76 -3.33
CA GLY A 201 17.52 -14.67 -2.09
C GLY A 201 17.35 -15.87 -1.17
N LEU A 202 16.13 -16.38 -1.00
CA LEU A 202 15.83 -17.60 -0.24
C LEU A 202 16.41 -18.83 -0.94
N GLN A 203 16.22 -18.95 -2.26
CA GLN A 203 16.66 -20.09 -3.06
C GLN A 203 18.19 -20.24 -3.06
N THR A 204 18.93 -19.14 -3.11
CA THR A 204 20.40 -19.11 -3.15
C THR A 204 21.07 -19.11 -1.78
N GLY A 205 20.30 -18.96 -0.69
CA GLY A 205 20.85 -18.83 0.67
C GLY A 205 21.48 -17.46 0.96
N ALA A 206 21.22 -16.44 0.14
CA ALA A 206 21.62 -15.07 0.45
C ALA A 206 20.94 -14.55 1.72
N ILE A 207 19.74 -15.02 1.97
CA ILE A 207 18.95 -14.85 3.18
C ILE A 207 18.44 -16.19 3.71
N ASP A 208 18.23 -16.30 5.01
CA ASP A 208 17.74 -17.50 5.68
C ASP A 208 16.23 -17.52 5.84
N GLY A 209 15.60 -16.35 5.73
CA GLY A 209 14.16 -16.22 5.89
C GLY A 209 13.64 -14.85 5.46
N GLN A 210 12.34 -14.72 5.54
CA GLN A 210 11.58 -13.51 5.24
C GLN A 210 10.41 -13.36 6.24
N ASP A 211 9.85 -12.16 6.35
CA ASP A 211 8.61 -11.93 7.06
C ASP A 211 7.54 -11.39 6.10
N ASN A 212 6.41 -12.06 6.01
CA ASN A 212 5.25 -11.60 5.23
C ASN A 212 3.98 -12.29 5.70
N PRO A 213 2.81 -11.72 5.38
CA PRO A 213 1.54 -12.43 5.50
C PRO A 213 1.46 -13.63 4.58
N LEU A 214 0.59 -14.59 4.93
CA LEU A 214 0.41 -15.82 4.18
C LEU A 214 0.00 -15.60 2.71
N PRO A 215 -0.88 -14.62 2.38
CA PRO A 215 -1.20 -14.30 0.99
C PRO A 215 0.04 -13.92 0.16
N ASN A 216 0.97 -13.16 0.74
CA ASN A 216 2.22 -12.79 0.09
C ASN A 216 3.13 -14.01 -0.15
N VAL A 217 3.20 -14.91 0.84
CA VAL A 217 3.94 -16.18 0.72
C VAL A 217 3.39 -17.01 -0.45
N GLN A 218 2.06 -17.04 -0.63
CA GLN A 218 1.40 -17.72 -1.73
C GLN A 218 1.69 -17.05 -3.07
N ASN A 219 1.48 -15.74 -3.18
CA ASN A 219 1.59 -14.99 -4.43
C ASN A 219 3.01 -15.00 -5.00
N MET A 220 4.01 -14.92 -4.10
CA MET A 220 5.43 -14.93 -4.46
C MET A 220 6.04 -16.33 -4.44
N LYS A 221 5.24 -17.37 -4.17
CA LYS A 221 5.64 -18.77 -4.10
C LYS A 221 6.80 -19.06 -3.12
N PHE A 222 6.94 -18.25 -2.08
CA PHE A 222 8.02 -18.44 -1.09
C PHE A 222 7.95 -19.81 -0.42
N TYR A 223 6.75 -20.41 -0.34
CA TYR A 223 6.55 -21.76 0.19
C TYR A 223 7.37 -22.84 -0.56
N GLU A 224 7.77 -22.59 -1.82
CA GLU A 224 8.59 -23.56 -2.59
C GLU A 224 10.05 -23.61 -2.12
N VAL A 225 10.53 -22.54 -1.48
CA VAL A 225 11.93 -22.35 -1.09
C VAL A 225 12.12 -22.18 0.43
N MET A 226 11.05 -22.38 1.20
CA MET A 226 11.07 -22.38 2.67
C MET A 226 10.72 -23.77 3.19
N SER A 227 11.16 -24.09 4.43
CA SER A 227 10.83 -25.33 5.10
C SER A 227 9.81 -25.18 6.23
N GLN A 228 9.61 -23.96 6.73
CA GLN A 228 8.75 -23.71 7.88
C GLN A 228 8.18 -22.30 7.89
N ILE A 229 7.05 -22.14 8.60
CA ILE A 229 6.42 -20.87 8.94
C ILE A 229 6.23 -20.83 10.45
N VAL A 230 6.83 -19.85 11.09
CA VAL A 230 6.68 -19.56 12.52
C VAL A 230 5.60 -18.48 12.66
N LEU A 231 4.49 -18.83 13.30
CA LEU A 231 3.32 -17.96 13.43
C LEU A 231 3.55 -16.91 14.53
N THR A 232 4.43 -15.97 14.26
CA THR A 232 4.77 -14.88 15.18
C THR A 232 3.71 -13.80 15.27
N SER A 233 2.93 -13.61 14.23
CA SER A 233 1.88 -12.57 14.11
C SER A 233 2.34 -11.19 14.64
N HIS A 234 3.60 -10.87 14.39
CA HIS A 234 4.31 -9.76 15.03
C HIS A 234 3.90 -8.38 14.51
N LEU A 235 3.26 -8.32 13.34
CA LEU A 235 2.79 -7.06 12.75
C LEU A 235 1.52 -7.31 11.93
N VAL A 236 0.50 -6.50 12.15
CA VAL A 236 -0.64 -6.39 11.23
C VAL A 236 -0.14 -5.72 9.97
N GLY A 237 -0.13 -6.47 8.87
CA GLY A 237 0.38 -6.01 7.58
C GLY A 237 -0.61 -5.06 6.90
N PHE A 238 -0.19 -3.84 6.69
CA PHE A 238 -0.94 -2.87 5.89
C PHE A 238 0.02 -1.94 5.16
N ASP A 239 -0.46 -1.43 4.03
CA ASP A 239 0.13 -0.31 3.34
C ASP A 239 -0.90 0.83 3.30
N LEU A 240 -0.51 1.98 2.77
CA LEU A 240 -1.35 3.15 2.62
C LEU A 240 -1.67 3.34 1.14
N LEU A 241 -2.95 3.34 0.79
CA LEU A 241 -3.36 3.84 -0.52
C LEU A 241 -3.31 5.36 -0.47
N VAL A 242 -2.47 5.96 -1.30
CA VAL A 242 -2.24 7.40 -1.31
C VAL A 242 -2.41 8.00 -2.70
N VAL A 243 -2.81 9.28 -2.73
CA VAL A 243 -2.84 10.13 -3.92
C VAL A 243 -2.08 11.42 -3.65
N SER A 244 -1.38 11.96 -4.64
CA SER A 244 -0.65 13.23 -4.50
C SER A 244 -1.61 14.40 -4.26
N ASP A 245 -1.23 15.36 -3.41
CA ASP A 245 -2.01 16.57 -3.13
C ASP A 245 -2.27 17.39 -4.40
N LYS A 246 -1.33 17.36 -5.35
CA LYS A 246 -1.52 17.99 -6.66
C LYS A 246 -2.76 17.45 -7.38
N VAL A 247 -2.86 16.12 -7.51
CA VAL A 247 -4.01 15.48 -8.17
C VAL A 247 -5.29 15.73 -7.37
N TRP A 248 -5.22 15.65 -6.04
CA TRP A 248 -6.37 15.89 -5.17
C TRP A 248 -6.95 17.29 -5.33
N LYS A 249 -6.12 18.32 -5.40
CA LYS A 249 -6.52 19.71 -5.58
C LYS A 249 -7.09 20.03 -6.97
N GLU A 250 -6.76 19.25 -7.99
CA GLU A 250 -7.32 19.38 -9.34
C GLU A 250 -8.75 18.82 -9.43
N MET A 251 -9.19 18.02 -8.45
CA MET A 251 -10.54 17.44 -8.40
C MET A 251 -11.55 18.43 -7.82
N SER A 252 -12.78 18.42 -8.37
CA SER A 252 -13.91 19.08 -7.72
C SER A 252 -14.27 18.36 -6.40
N PRO A 253 -14.96 19.03 -5.45
CA PRO A 253 -15.41 18.37 -4.22
C PRO A 253 -16.26 17.12 -4.46
N GLU A 254 -17.05 17.09 -5.52
CA GLU A 254 -17.84 15.92 -5.91
C GLU A 254 -16.93 14.78 -6.38
N GLN A 255 -15.90 15.10 -7.19
CA GLN A 255 -14.91 14.10 -7.63
C GLN A 255 -14.09 13.57 -6.45
N GLN A 256 -13.67 14.43 -5.50
CA GLN A 256 -12.98 14.01 -4.28
C GLN A 256 -13.83 13.04 -3.45
N ALA A 257 -15.11 13.34 -3.25
CA ALA A 257 -16.02 12.49 -2.50
C ALA A 257 -16.22 11.12 -3.20
N LYS A 258 -16.40 11.11 -4.53
CA LYS A 258 -16.51 9.89 -5.32
C LYS A 258 -15.23 9.06 -5.28
N PHE A 259 -14.08 9.73 -5.38
CA PHE A 259 -12.75 9.10 -5.34
C PHE A 259 -12.50 8.42 -4.00
N GLN A 260 -12.80 9.11 -2.88
CA GLN A 260 -12.70 8.54 -1.53
C GLN A 260 -13.65 7.35 -1.36
N ALA A 261 -14.92 7.49 -1.76
CA ALA A 261 -15.89 6.40 -1.66
C ALA A 261 -15.48 5.14 -2.48
N ALA A 262 -14.89 5.36 -3.67
CA ALA A 262 -14.34 4.28 -4.48
C ALA A 262 -13.16 3.58 -3.78
N ALA A 263 -12.28 4.36 -3.15
CA ALA A 263 -11.16 3.83 -2.37
C ALA A 263 -11.65 3.02 -1.16
N ASP A 264 -12.59 3.56 -0.37
CA ASP A 264 -13.14 2.89 0.81
C ASP A 264 -13.78 1.54 0.43
N LYS A 265 -14.60 1.51 -0.63
CA LYS A 265 -15.24 0.29 -1.13
C LYS A 265 -14.21 -0.77 -1.55
N ALA A 266 -13.17 -0.34 -2.27
CA ALA A 266 -12.13 -1.24 -2.76
C ALA A 266 -11.26 -1.78 -1.62
N ILE A 267 -10.90 -0.94 -0.65
CA ILE A 267 -10.12 -1.30 0.55
C ILE A 267 -10.91 -2.29 1.41
N ASP A 268 -12.19 -2.04 1.68
CA ASP A 268 -13.02 -2.93 2.48
C ASP A 268 -13.17 -4.32 1.82
N TRP A 269 -13.39 -4.36 0.51
CA TRP A 269 -13.43 -5.60 -0.23
C TRP A 269 -12.10 -6.36 -0.13
N SER A 270 -10.98 -5.67 -0.33
CA SER A 270 -9.64 -6.27 -0.26
C SER A 270 -9.33 -6.84 1.12
N ALA A 271 -9.68 -6.12 2.18
CA ALA A 271 -9.48 -6.59 3.55
C ALA A 271 -10.26 -7.89 3.83
N ALA A 272 -11.54 -7.95 3.41
CA ALA A 272 -12.37 -9.15 3.57
C ALA A 272 -11.79 -10.36 2.82
N GLU A 273 -11.30 -10.16 1.59
CA GLU A 273 -10.69 -11.24 0.80
C GLU A 273 -9.36 -11.73 1.40
N HIS A 274 -8.54 -10.82 1.95
CA HIS A 274 -7.31 -11.23 2.64
C HIS A 274 -7.60 -12.05 3.89
N ILE A 275 -8.55 -11.63 4.74
CA ILE A 275 -8.95 -12.38 5.94
C ILE A 275 -9.40 -13.79 5.55
N LYS A 276 -10.28 -13.91 4.55
CA LYS A 276 -10.75 -15.21 4.04
C LYS A 276 -9.61 -16.07 3.49
N GLN A 277 -8.64 -15.47 2.82
CA GLN A 277 -7.50 -16.20 2.28
C GLN A 277 -6.57 -16.71 3.39
N GLU A 278 -6.31 -15.92 4.43
CA GLU A 278 -5.50 -16.33 5.58
C GLU A 278 -6.04 -17.61 6.24
N GLU A 279 -7.36 -17.74 6.39
CA GLU A 279 -8.01 -18.93 6.99
C GLU A 279 -7.69 -20.22 6.23
N THR A 280 -7.52 -20.16 4.92
CA THR A 280 -7.34 -21.34 4.07
C THR A 280 -5.89 -21.71 3.80
N LEU A 281 -4.99 -20.72 3.79
CA LEU A 281 -3.60 -20.90 3.38
C LEU A 281 -2.78 -21.74 4.35
N LEU A 282 -3.06 -21.72 5.65
CA LEU A 282 -2.34 -22.55 6.63
C LEU A 282 -2.46 -24.05 6.32
N ALA A 283 -3.68 -24.50 6.01
CA ALA A 283 -3.91 -25.89 5.64
C ALA A 283 -3.17 -26.25 4.35
N SER A 284 -3.27 -25.40 3.32
CA SER A 284 -2.59 -25.61 2.05
C SER A 284 -1.07 -25.68 2.20
N PHE A 285 -0.45 -24.83 3.01
CA PHE A 285 1.00 -24.87 3.22
C PHE A 285 1.45 -26.10 4.02
N LYS A 286 0.65 -26.59 4.98
CA LYS A 286 0.90 -27.86 5.65
C LYS A 286 0.86 -29.04 4.68
N GLU A 287 -0.12 -29.09 3.77
CA GLU A 287 -0.21 -30.10 2.71
C GLU A 287 1.00 -30.06 1.77
N LYS A 288 1.58 -28.88 1.55
CA LYS A 288 2.83 -28.70 0.78
C LYS A 288 4.10 -29.07 1.56
N GLY A 289 3.97 -29.53 2.81
CA GLY A 289 5.06 -30.05 3.62
C GLY A 289 5.82 -29.02 4.46
N LEU A 290 5.29 -27.80 4.64
CA LEU A 290 5.90 -26.83 5.53
C LEU A 290 5.59 -27.17 6.99
N ASP A 291 6.60 -27.09 7.87
CA ASP A 291 6.38 -27.12 9.32
C ASP A 291 5.79 -25.77 9.77
N ILE A 292 4.58 -25.81 10.37
CA ILE A 292 3.87 -24.59 10.76
C ILE A 292 3.48 -24.71 12.25
N TYR A 293 3.95 -23.76 13.03
CA TYR A 293 3.74 -23.77 14.48
C TYR A 293 3.76 -22.35 15.06
N THR A 294 3.18 -22.23 16.25
CA THR A 294 3.17 -20.98 17.05
C THR A 294 4.33 -21.03 18.04
N PRO A 295 5.18 -20.00 18.09
CA PRO A 295 6.24 -19.85 19.08
C PRO A 295 5.68 -19.28 20.40
N ASP A 296 6.54 -18.99 21.36
CA ASP A 296 6.21 -18.19 22.55
C ASP A 296 5.95 -16.71 22.13
N ILE A 297 4.69 -16.41 21.82
CA ILE A 297 4.27 -15.08 21.38
C ILE A 297 4.56 -14.01 22.44
N ASP A 298 4.40 -14.35 23.73
CA ASP A 298 4.60 -13.38 24.81
C ASP A 298 6.08 -13.02 24.96
N ALA A 299 6.98 -13.97 24.73
CA ALA A 299 8.41 -13.69 24.66
C ALA A 299 8.76 -12.74 23.51
N PHE A 300 8.20 -12.98 22.31
CA PHE A 300 8.41 -12.09 21.15
C PHE A 300 7.81 -10.70 21.39
N ARG A 301 6.57 -10.63 21.90
CA ARG A 301 5.89 -9.37 22.21
C ARG A 301 6.67 -8.55 23.24
N SER A 302 7.03 -9.16 24.36
CA SER A 302 7.73 -8.48 25.44
C SER A 302 9.08 -7.95 24.98
N ASN A 303 9.85 -8.75 24.22
CA ASN A 303 11.13 -8.31 23.67
C ASN A 303 10.97 -7.14 22.70
N ALA A 304 10.04 -7.24 21.76
CA ALA A 304 9.82 -6.20 20.78
C ALA A 304 9.33 -4.90 21.43
N GLN A 305 8.32 -4.95 22.30
CA GLN A 305 7.78 -3.78 22.99
C GLN A 305 8.85 -3.08 23.82
N LYS A 306 9.65 -3.84 24.58
CA LYS A 306 10.79 -3.27 25.33
C LYS A 306 11.76 -2.54 24.40
N MET A 307 12.20 -3.19 23.33
CA MET A 307 13.14 -2.59 22.38
C MET A 307 12.59 -1.31 21.73
N TYR A 308 11.30 -1.30 21.36
CA TYR A 308 10.68 -0.11 20.78
C TYR A 308 10.62 1.04 21.78
N LEU A 309 10.17 0.80 23.02
CA LEU A 309 10.05 1.83 24.06
C LEU A 309 11.41 2.41 24.49
N GLU A 310 12.47 1.61 24.44
CA GLU A 310 13.85 2.03 24.75
C GLU A 310 14.57 2.67 23.55
N SER A 311 13.96 2.68 22.36
CA SER A 311 14.58 3.17 21.13
C SER A 311 14.43 4.68 20.94
N ASP A 312 15.28 5.23 20.06
CA ASP A 312 15.14 6.61 19.60
C ASP A 312 13.85 6.85 18.82
N LEU A 313 13.23 5.80 18.24
CA LEU A 313 11.96 5.90 17.54
C LEU A 313 10.84 6.37 18.47
N ALA A 314 10.80 5.84 19.71
CA ALA A 314 9.77 6.19 20.68
C ALA A 314 9.83 7.67 21.13
N LYS A 315 10.98 8.32 21.00
CA LYS A 315 11.12 9.76 21.33
C LYS A 315 10.30 10.68 20.42
N SER A 316 9.95 10.19 19.21
CA SER A 316 9.12 10.94 18.25
C SER A 316 7.63 10.63 18.34
N TRP A 317 7.24 9.66 19.19
CA TRP A 317 5.84 9.26 19.32
C TRP A 317 5.05 10.32 20.10
N PRO A 318 3.82 10.62 19.69
CA PRO A 318 2.95 11.48 20.47
C PRO A 318 2.70 10.87 21.86
N GLU A 319 2.69 11.71 22.89
CA GLU A 319 2.52 11.29 24.29
C GLU A 319 1.20 10.53 24.49
N GLY A 320 1.26 9.36 25.13
CA GLY A 320 0.11 8.51 25.42
C GLY A 320 -0.53 7.87 24.18
N MET A 321 0.12 7.94 23.02
CA MET A 321 -0.48 7.42 21.77
C MET A 321 -0.63 5.90 21.80
N VAL A 322 0.33 5.17 22.38
CA VAL A 322 0.26 3.69 22.50
C VAL A 322 -0.97 3.28 23.30
N GLU A 323 -1.18 3.91 24.46
CA GLU A 323 -2.30 3.67 25.35
C GLU A 323 -3.64 4.00 24.67
N LYS A 324 -3.69 5.14 23.98
CA LYS A 324 -4.89 5.56 23.22
C LYS A 324 -5.22 4.60 22.10
N ILE A 325 -4.21 4.10 21.36
CA ILE A 325 -4.41 3.10 20.31
C ILE A 325 -4.92 1.79 20.92
N ASN A 326 -4.32 1.33 22.02
CA ASN A 326 -4.72 0.09 22.69
C ASN A 326 -6.14 0.15 23.26
N ALA A 327 -6.64 1.35 23.56
CA ALA A 327 -8.01 1.56 24.10
C ALA A 327 -9.11 1.53 23.02
N LEU A 328 -8.74 1.60 21.73
CA LEU A 328 -9.68 1.45 20.61
C LEU A 328 -10.08 -0.02 20.41
#